data_0493a601f79777e6c2b8039a6f08c4c6
#
_entry.id   0493a601f79777e6c2b8039a6f08c4c6
#
_cell.length_a   1.000
_cell.length_b   1.000
_cell.length_c   1.000
_cell.angle_alpha   90.00
_cell.angle_beta   90.00
_cell.angle_gamma   90.00
#
_symmetry.space_group_name_H-M   'P 1'
#
loop_
_entity.id
_entity.type
_entity.pdbx_description
1 polymer ?
#
loop_
_entity_poly.entity_id
_entity_poly.type
_entity_poly.pdbx_seq_one_letter_code
_entity_poly.pdbx_strand_id
1 'polypeptide(L)'
;MVKTKKRKVNFEILRCFSMFLIVFGHYFGNVSSNANFVMNSPSWFLYYLINSIEGIGVNLFIIISAYFLPESHFSIKKIVNIIFQIFTYSVAIYLVLEVVMHKSSVKEMVYYCVPIFSRKYWFATEYVRFYLIFPILNLLIYKLTEKQHRYIAVLLIFMNSIYPTIMDMDSRLKYLGNWSLWFVTLYMVVTYLKLYPVKMSNKLLWAGWGISVLTMFASKVAIDNLTMKFLGKSTGSDLFSHNNSIFMMTAALCCFMLFARLRVNETSQFSKFILSISPLTFGVYLFHEHPAFKYVLYNGIHKAYCLIGLDNWGGMWIPLGFVAIFGIFAIGCIVEYIRQHTVQHIVELKLVVTAEKWLQQKYDDMMGGV
;
A
#
# COMPACT_ATOMS: atom_id res chain seq x y z
N MET A 1 5.59 -32.94 -3.99
CA MET A 1 5.04 -31.86 -4.83
C MET A 1 4.12 -31.00 -3.99
N VAL A 2 4.54 -29.82 -3.60
CA VAL A 2 3.69 -28.85 -2.90
C VAL A 2 2.66 -28.36 -3.93
N LYS A 3 1.38 -28.74 -3.74
CA LYS A 3 0.27 -28.21 -4.57
C LYS A 3 0.29 -26.69 -4.44
N THR A 4 0.68 -25.98 -5.48
CA THR A 4 0.54 -24.52 -5.53
C THR A 4 -0.95 -24.18 -5.35
N LYS A 5 -1.27 -23.55 -4.23
CA LYS A 5 -2.65 -23.16 -3.88
C LYS A 5 -3.17 -22.25 -4.99
N LYS A 6 -4.25 -22.65 -5.68
CA LYS A 6 -4.84 -21.88 -6.79
C LYS A 6 -5.18 -20.46 -6.30
N ARG A 7 -4.74 -19.44 -7.04
CA ARG A 7 -5.03 -18.04 -6.70
C ARG A 7 -6.53 -17.77 -6.84
N LYS A 8 -7.11 -17.12 -5.85
CA LYS A 8 -8.52 -16.73 -5.87
C LYS A 8 -8.66 -15.37 -6.57
N VAL A 9 -9.37 -15.34 -7.70
CA VAL A 9 -9.47 -14.17 -8.59
C VAL A 9 -10.01 -12.93 -7.88
N ASN A 10 -10.97 -13.06 -6.98
CA ASN A 10 -11.53 -11.93 -6.22
C ASN A 10 -10.47 -11.18 -5.39
N PHE A 11 -9.51 -11.89 -4.78
CA PHE A 11 -8.41 -11.25 -4.05
C PHE A 11 -7.34 -10.66 -4.99
N GLU A 12 -7.15 -11.24 -6.17
CA GLU A 12 -6.26 -10.65 -7.16
C GLU A 12 -6.86 -9.39 -7.79
N ILE A 13 -8.18 -9.32 -7.97
CA ILE A 13 -8.89 -8.08 -8.33
C ILE A 13 -8.67 -7.03 -7.23
N LEU A 14 -8.84 -7.40 -5.95
CA LEU A 14 -8.64 -6.50 -4.83
C LEU A 14 -7.19 -5.99 -4.78
N ARG A 15 -6.20 -6.83 -5.11
CA ARG A 15 -4.78 -6.44 -5.17
C ARG A 15 -4.53 -5.39 -6.26
N CYS A 16 -5.07 -5.62 -7.46
CA CYS A 16 -4.99 -4.64 -8.55
C CYS A 16 -5.70 -3.33 -8.19
N PHE A 17 -6.90 -3.43 -7.61
CA PHE A 17 -7.67 -2.28 -7.14
C PHE A 17 -6.93 -1.49 -6.05
N SER A 18 -6.35 -2.18 -5.07
CA SER A 18 -5.53 -1.57 -4.02
C SER A 18 -4.34 -0.79 -4.61
N MET A 19 -3.61 -1.39 -5.55
CA MET A 19 -2.49 -0.72 -6.21
C MET A 19 -2.97 0.45 -7.07
N PHE A 20 -4.10 0.32 -7.75
CA PHE A 20 -4.71 1.42 -8.50
C PHE A 20 -5.02 2.61 -7.58
N LEU A 21 -5.61 2.37 -6.40
CA LEU A 21 -5.85 3.41 -5.40
C LEU A 21 -4.55 4.06 -4.89
N ILE A 22 -3.49 3.28 -4.70
CA ILE A 22 -2.17 3.79 -4.28
C ILE A 22 -1.59 4.72 -5.36
N VAL A 23 -1.59 4.30 -6.64
CA VAL A 23 -1.13 5.16 -7.76
C VAL A 23 -1.99 6.41 -7.85
N PHE A 24 -3.31 6.27 -7.65
CA PHE A 24 -4.28 7.35 -7.67
C PHE A 24 -3.95 8.41 -6.60
N GLY A 25 -3.77 7.98 -5.34
CA GLY A 25 -3.42 8.88 -4.25
C GLY A 25 -2.07 9.57 -4.43
N HIS A 26 -1.06 8.84 -4.90
CA HIS A 26 0.24 9.43 -5.17
C HIS A 26 0.22 10.43 -6.33
N TYR A 27 -0.54 10.14 -7.40
CA TYR A 27 -0.72 11.09 -8.49
C TYR A 27 -1.37 12.37 -7.99
N PHE A 28 -2.53 12.27 -7.36
CA PHE A 28 -3.23 13.47 -6.87
C PHE A 28 -2.46 14.19 -5.77
N GLY A 29 -1.79 13.49 -4.84
CA GLY A 29 -0.97 14.09 -3.81
C GLY A 29 0.23 14.89 -4.35
N ASN A 30 0.82 14.47 -5.48
CA ASN A 30 1.95 15.17 -6.08
C ASN A 30 1.54 16.22 -7.12
N VAL A 31 0.50 15.98 -7.90
CA VAL A 31 0.07 16.89 -8.97
C VAL A 31 -0.85 17.99 -8.43
N SER A 32 -1.68 17.69 -7.43
CA SER A 32 -2.58 18.68 -6.83
C SER A 32 -1.85 19.79 -6.07
N SER A 33 -0.60 19.57 -5.64
CA SER A 33 0.22 20.64 -5.07
C SER A 33 0.46 21.79 -6.07
N ASN A 34 0.32 21.51 -7.37
CA ASN A 34 0.41 22.50 -8.45
C ASN A 34 -0.99 23.02 -8.89
N ALA A 35 -2.07 22.36 -8.46
CA ALA A 35 -3.44 22.80 -8.72
C ALA A 35 -3.90 23.67 -7.53
N ASN A 36 -3.85 24.99 -7.68
CA ASN A 36 -4.35 25.93 -6.69
C ASN A 36 -5.87 25.81 -6.58
N PHE A 37 -6.36 24.78 -5.87
CA PHE A 37 -7.77 24.65 -5.58
C PHE A 37 -8.26 25.79 -4.70
N VAL A 38 -9.20 26.55 -5.20
CA VAL A 38 -9.88 27.56 -4.38
C VAL A 38 -10.68 26.83 -3.32
N MET A 39 -10.44 27.13 -2.06
CA MET A 39 -11.13 26.55 -0.93
C MET A 39 -12.66 26.69 -1.08
N ASN A 40 -13.39 25.64 -0.75
CA ASN A 40 -14.85 25.55 -0.93
C ASN A 40 -15.35 25.58 -2.39
N SER A 41 -14.45 25.45 -3.38
CA SER A 41 -14.85 25.24 -4.78
C SER A 41 -15.29 23.78 -5.01
N PRO A 42 -16.10 23.50 -6.06
CA PRO A 42 -16.47 22.13 -6.43
C PRO A 42 -15.26 21.20 -6.62
N SER A 43 -14.17 21.70 -7.22
CA SER A 43 -12.93 20.95 -7.42
C SER A 43 -12.24 20.60 -6.11
N TRP A 44 -12.25 21.51 -5.14
CA TRP A 44 -11.69 21.27 -3.81
C TRP A 44 -12.48 20.21 -3.02
N PHE A 45 -13.84 20.27 -3.04
CA PHE A 45 -14.67 19.24 -2.43
C PHE A 45 -14.44 17.87 -3.07
N LEU A 46 -14.39 17.84 -4.40
CA LEU A 46 -14.17 16.59 -5.13
C LEU A 46 -12.79 16.00 -4.86
N TYR A 47 -11.75 16.82 -4.78
CA TYR A 47 -10.42 16.40 -4.36
C TYR A 47 -10.43 15.74 -2.98
N TYR A 48 -11.10 16.33 -1.98
CA TYR A 48 -11.19 15.76 -0.64
C TYR A 48 -12.00 14.46 -0.58
N LEU A 49 -13.08 14.38 -1.36
CA LEU A 49 -13.85 13.14 -1.48
C LEU A 49 -13.00 12.01 -2.07
N ILE A 50 -12.30 12.29 -3.16
CA ILE A 50 -11.40 11.34 -3.81
C ILE A 50 -10.31 10.89 -2.84
N ASN A 51 -9.66 11.82 -2.16
CA ASN A 51 -8.60 11.53 -1.19
C ASN A 51 -9.10 10.70 0.00
N SER A 52 -10.37 10.84 0.38
CA SER A 52 -10.97 10.01 1.43
C SER A 52 -11.28 8.58 0.95
N ILE A 53 -11.43 8.35 -0.34
CA ILE A 53 -11.68 7.02 -0.92
C ILE A 53 -10.36 6.29 -1.17
N GLU A 54 -9.38 6.95 -1.78
CA GLU A 54 -8.14 6.32 -2.25
C GLU A 54 -7.23 5.87 -1.11
N GLY A 55 -7.27 6.58 0.01
CA GLY A 55 -6.39 6.33 1.16
C GLY A 55 -6.48 4.90 1.73
N ILE A 56 -7.57 4.15 1.47
CA ILE A 56 -7.67 2.75 1.91
C ILE A 56 -6.70 1.81 1.19
N GLY A 57 -6.08 2.23 0.06
CA GLY A 57 -5.27 1.37 -0.80
C GLY A 57 -4.12 0.68 -0.06
N VAL A 58 -3.37 1.41 0.77
CA VAL A 58 -2.25 0.86 1.56
C VAL A 58 -2.76 -0.21 2.54
N ASN A 59 -3.82 0.10 3.29
CA ASN A 59 -4.40 -0.84 4.26
C ASN A 59 -4.93 -2.10 3.57
N LEU A 60 -5.58 -1.98 2.42
CA LEU A 60 -6.06 -3.14 1.64
C LEU A 60 -4.90 -4.05 1.24
N PHE A 61 -3.77 -3.49 0.81
CA PHE A 61 -2.60 -4.28 0.42
C PHE A 61 -2.02 -5.09 1.59
N ILE A 62 -1.99 -4.47 2.79
CA ILE A 62 -1.58 -5.14 4.03
C ILE A 62 -2.60 -6.21 4.44
N ILE A 63 -3.90 -5.90 4.41
CA ILE A 63 -5.00 -6.79 4.79
C ILE A 63 -5.02 -8.05 3.92
N ILE A 64 -4.81 -7.93 2.60
CA ILE A 64 -4.70 -9.09 1.71
C ILE A 64 -3.57 -10.02 2.18
N SER A 65 -2.40 -9.46 2.48
CA SER A 65 -1.26 -10.23 2.97
C SER A 65 -1.56 -10.87 4.32
N ALA A 66 -2.10 -10.10 5.27
CA ALA A 66 -2.49 -10.56 6.61
C ALA A 66 -3.51 -11.72 6.57
N TYR A 67 -4.42 -11.71 5.60
CA TYR A 67 -5.42 -12.77 5.43
C TYR A 67 -4.81 -14.12 5.01
N PHE A 68 -3.75 -14.10 4.17
CA PHE A 68 -3.15 -15.34 3.65
C PHE A 68 -1.95 -15.83 4.45
N LEU A 69 -1.25 -14.97 5.18
CA LEU A 69 -0.04 -15.33 5.94
C LEU A 69 -0.26 -16.43 6.99
N PRO A 70 -1.39 -16.52 7.74
CA PRO A 70 -1.60 -17.60 8.71
C PRO A 70 -1.51 -19.00 8.12
N GLU A 71 -1.88 -19.15 6.85
CA GLU A 71 -1.84 -20.44 6.14
C GLU A 71 -0.54 -20.61 5.30
N SER A 72 0.42 -19.72 5.46
CA SER A 72 1.66 -19.70 4.69
C SER A 72 2.83 -20.12 5.55
N HIS A 73 3.71 -20.95 4.98
CA HIS A 73 5.02 -21.21 5.58
C HIS A 73 5.96 -20.02 5.31
N PHE A 74 6.81 -19.73 6.29
CA PHE A 74 7.88 -18.76 6.12
C PHE A 74 8.86 -19.24 5.05
N SER A 75 9.31 -18.34 4.20
CA SER A 75 10.19 -18.69 3.09
C SER A 75 11.28 -17.63 2.91
N ILE A 76 12.52 -18.04 3.14
CA ILE A 76 13.72 -17.23 2.86
C ILE A 76 13.75 -16.83 1.38
N LYS A 77 13.39 -17.74 0.47
CA LYS A 77 13.30 -17.44 -0.97
C LYS A 77 12.38 -16.25 -1.27
N LYS A 78 11.25 -16.14 -0.57
CA LYS A 78 10.34 -14.99 -0.76
C LYS A 78 10.96 -13.68 -0.31
N ILE A 79 11.69 -13.69 0.82
CA ILE A 79 12.40 -12.50 1.32
C ILE A 79 13.48 -12.08 0.32
N VAL A 80 14.32 -13.02 -0.12
CA VAL A 80 15.39 -12.76 -1.10
C VAL A 80 14.81 -12.16 -2.37
N ASN A 81 13.73 -12.74 -2.90
CA ASN A 81 13.05 -12.22 -4.09
C ASN A 81 12.53 -10.78 -3.90
N ILE A 82 11.90 -10.49 -2.76
CA ILE A 82 11.39 -9.15 -2.46
C ILE A 82 12.55 -8.15 -2.31
N ILE A 83 13.59 -8.48 -1.57
CA ILE A 83 14.75 -7.61 -1.38
C ILE A 83 15.46 -7.38 -2.71
N PHE A 84 15.63 -8.42 -3.52
CA PHE A 84 16.24 -8.29 -4.84
C PHE A 84 15.40 -7.43 -5.78
N GLN A 85 14.07 -7.56 -5.76
CA GLN A 85 13.18 -6.70 -6.53
C GLN A 85 13.34 -5.24 -6.11
N ILE A 86 13.30 -4.93 -4.81
CA ILE A 86 13.47 -3.57 -4.27
C ILE A 86 14.85 -3.01 -4.66
N PHE A 87 15.90 -3.80 -4.50
CA PHE A 87 17.28 -3.43 -4.89
C PHE A 87 17.37 -3.09 -6.39
N THR A 88 16.84 -3.96 -7.24
CA THR A 88 16.87 -3.77 -8.70
C THR A 88 16.23 -2.45 -9.12
N TYR A 89 15.03 -2.16 -8.60
CA TYR A 89 14.35 -0.88 -8.89
C TYR A 89 15.13 0.31 -8.32
N SER A 90 15.60 0.20 -7.09
CA SER A 90 16.33 1.26 -6.40
C SER A 90 17.59 1.68 -7.17
N VAL A 91 18.38 0.69 -7.59
CA VAL A 91 19.67 0.96 -8.25
C VAL A 91 19.46 1.29 -9.72
N ALA A 92 18.66 0.51 -10.45
CA ALA A 92 18.51 0.68 -11.89
C ALA A 92 17.92 2.07 -12.25
N ILE A 93 16.85 2.48 -11.58
CA ILE A 93 16.22 3.78 -11.84
C ILE A 93 17.18 4.93 -11.43
N TYR A 94 17.87 4.78 -10.29
CA TYR A 94 18.84 5.79 -9.85
C TYR A 94 19.97 5.98 -10.88
N LEU A 95 20.55 4.88 -11.38
CA LEU A 95 21.61 4.94 -12.40
C LEU A 95 21.13 5.58 -13.71
N VAL A 96 19.93 5.24 -14.17
CA VAL A 96 19.35 5.89 -15.36
C VAL A 96 19.21 7.39 -15.16
N LEU A 97 18.74 7.82 -13.97
CA LEU A 97 18.59 9.24 -13.67
C LEU A 97 19.94 9.97 -13.54
N GLU A 98 20.97 9.35 -12.96
CA GLU A 98 22.31 9.94 -12.91
C GLU A 98 22.88 10.20 -14.30
N VAL A 99 22.73 9.22 -15.22
CA VAL A 99 23.17 9.37 -16.61
C VAL A 99 22.41 10.51 -17.32
N VAL A 100 21.07 10.55 -17.15
CA VAL A 100 20.22 11.55 -17.83
C VAL A 100 20.38 12.95 -17.24
N MET A 101 20.54 13.07 -15.92
CA MET A 101 20.57 14.35 -15.23
C MET A 101 21.99 14.88 -14.98
N HIS A 102 23.02 14.11 -15.33
CA HIS A 102 24.45 14.43 -15.09
C HIS A 102 24.76 14.85 -13.63
N LYS A 103 24.05 14.24 -12.66
CA LYS A 103 24.23 14.50 -11.24
C LYS A 103 24.63 13.21 -10.55
N SER A 104 25.90 13.05 -10.21
CA SER A 104 26.37 11.91 -9.45
C SER A 104 26.69 12.27 -8.01
N SER A 105 26.26 11.42 -7.09
CA SER A 105 26.60 11.51 -5.67
C SER A 105 26.89 10.12 -5.12
N VAL A 106 28.14 9.88 -4.73
CA VAL A 106 28.57 8.61 -4.12
C VAL A 106 27.72 8.29 -2.87
N LYS A 107 27.41 9.30 -2.07
CA LYS A 107 26.57 9.14 -0.87
C LYS A 107 25.17 8.66 -1.24
N GLU A 108 24.52 9.26 -2.22
CA GLU A 108 23.19 8.85 -2.68
C GLU A 108 23.24 7.45 -3.29
N MET A 109 24.26 7.13 -4.10
CA MET A 109 24.46 5.80 -4.66
C MET A 109 24.49 4.72 -3.58
N VAL A 110 25.25 4.94 -2.50
CA VAL A 110 25.29 4.00 -1.36
C VAL A 110 23.90 3.80 -0.76
N TYR A 111 23.12 4.88 -0.56
CA TYR A 111 21.74 4.76 -0.04
C TYR A 111 20.81 3.97 -0.97
N TYR A 112 20.96 4.11 -2.30
CA TYR A 112 20.19 3.32 -3.26
C TYR A 112 20.64 1.86 -3.37
N CYS A 113 21.89 1.55 -3.04
CA CYS A 113 22.39 0.17 -2.93
C CYS A 113 21.88 -0.57 -1.69
N VAL A 114 21.43 0.13 -0.65
CA VAL A 114 20.90 -0.47 0.60
C VAL A 114 19.47 0.03 0.90
N PRO A 115 18.50 -0.13 -0.02
CA PRO A 115 17.20 0.53 0.03
C PRO A 115 16.35 0.18 1.27
N ILE A 116 16.52 -1.02 1.82
CA ILE A 116 15.81 -1.44 3.03
C ILE A 116 16.34 -0.69 4.26
N PHE A 117 17.65 -0.55 4.39
CA PHE A 117 18.28 0.13 5.53
C PHE A 117 18.14 1.64 5.45
N SER A 118 18.24 2.20 4.24
CA SER A 118 18.05 3.63 3.99
C SER A 118 16.58 4.07 3.97
N ARG A 119 15.61 3.14 4.07
CA ARG A 119 14.15 3.38 4.00
C ARG A 119 13.73 4.19 2.76
N LYS A 120 14.45 4.05 1.64
CA LYS A 120 14.09 4.73 0.38
C LYS A 120 12.65 4.39 -0.07
N TYR A 121 12.19 3.16 0.23
CA TYR A 121 10.80 2.74 0.04
C TYR A 121 10.21 2.34 1.40
N TRP A 122 9.54 3.28 2.05
CA TRP A 122 9.03 3.07 3.42
C TRP A 122 8.14 1.82 3.53
N PHE A 123 7.15 1.67 2.64
CA PHE A 123 6.21 0.55 2.67
C PHE A 123 6.92 -0.80 2.47
N ALA A 124 7.82 -0.88 1.48
CA ALA A 124 8.57 -2.09 1.19
C ALA A 124 9.47 -2.50 2.38
N THR A 125 10.11 -1.51 3.03
CA THR A 125 10.92 -1.73 4.24
C THR A 125 10.07 -2.29 5.38
N GLU A 126 8.93 -1.66 5.66
CA GLU A 126 8.04 -2.12 6.75
C GLU A 126 7.38 -3.46 6.42
N TYR A 127 7.11 -3.74 5.14
CA TYR A 127 6.59 -5.03 4.70
C TYR A 127 7.62 -6.16 4.92
N VAL A 128 8.90 -5.92 4.60
CA VAL A 128 9.98 -6.90 4.88
C VAL A 128 10.12 -7.15 6.38
N ARG A 129 10.10 -6.09 7.21
CA ARG A 129 10.13 -6.21 8.68
C ARG A 129 8.94 -7.02 9.20
N PHE A 130 7.74 -6.73 8.71
CA PHE A 130 6.53 -7.46 9.07
C PHE A 130 6.62 -8.93 8.64
N TYR A 131 7.12 -9.20 7.42
CA TYR A 131 7.28 -10.57 6.93
C TYR A 131 8.30 -11.38 7.76
N LEU A 132 9.31 -10.74 8.35
CA LEU A 132 10.24 -11.41 9.28
C LEU A 132 9.58 -11.76 10.62
N ILE A 133 8.61 -10.99 11.07
CA ILE A 133 7.95 -11.17 12.38
C ILE A 133 6.74 -12.11 12.28
N PHE A 134 6.09 -12.26 11.10
CA PHE A 134 4.83 -12.98 11.00
C PHE A 134 4.88 -14.45 11.48
N PRO A 135 5.97 -15.21 11.40
CA PRO A 135 6.00 -16.56 11.95
C PRO A 135 5.77 -16.60 13.46
N ILE A 136 6.35 -15.63 14.19
CA ILE A 136 6.14 -15.50 15.64
C ILE A 136 4.68 -15.11 15.93
N LEU A 137 4.10 -14.23 15.10
CA LEU A 137 2.69 -13.89 15.20
C LEU A 137 1.79 -15.09 14.92
N ASN A 138 2.15 -15.95 13.95
CA ASN A 138 1.42 -17.18 13.68
C ASN A 138 1.42 -18.11 14.89
N LEU A 139 2.59 -18.33 15.52
CA LEU A 139 2.68 -19.13 16.75
C LEU A 139 1.78 -18.56 17.86
N LEU A 140 1.73 -17.25 17.97
CA LEU A 140 0.91 -16.56 18.96
C LEU A 140 -0.58 -16.79 18.69
N ILE A 141 -1.08 -16.49 17.48
CA ILE A 141 -2.53 -16.54 17.18
C ILE A 141 -3.11 -17.96 17.33
N TYR A 142 -2.34 -19.00 17.05
CA TYR A 142 -2.79 -20.39 17.21
C TYR A 142 -2.76 -20.89 18.65
N LYS A 143 -2.05 -20.20 19.57
CA LYS A 143 -2.04 -20.50 21.00
C LYS A 143 -3.07 -19.68 21.80
N LEU A 144 -3.56 -18.58 21.25
CA LEU A 144 -4.53 -17.71 21.92
C LEU A 144 -5.93 -18.33 21.90
N THR A 145 -6.64 -18.20 23.00
CA THR A 145 -8.11 -18.40 23.02
C THR A 145 -8.78 -17.23 22.26
N GLU A 146 -10.02 -17.44 21.81
CA GLU A 146 -10.81 -16.38 21.15
C GLU A 146 -10.85 -15.09 21.98
N LYS A 147 -11.09 -15.21 23.31
CA LYS A 147 -11.16 -14.06 24.21
C LYS A 147 -9.83 -13.29 24.29
N GLN A 148 -8.73 -14.02 24.38
CA GLN A 148 -7.39 -13.42 24.41
C GLN A 148 -7.05 -12.75 23.08
N HIS A 149 -7.31 -13.40 21.95
CA HIS A 149 -7.08 -12.81 20.63
C HIS A 149 -7.89 -11.53 20.44
N ARG A 150 -9.19 -11.57 20.78
CA ARG A 150 -10.07 -10.39 20.74
C ARG A 150 -9.55 -9.26 21.61
N TYR A 151 -9.12 -9.55 22.85
CA TYR A 151 -8.57 -8.56 23.75
C TYR A 151 -7.33 -7.87 23.18
N ILE A 152 -6.38 -8.67 22.62
CA ILE A 152 -5.17 -8.13 22.00
C ILE A 152 -5.52 -7.28 20.77
N ALA A 153 -6.41 -7.75 19.90
CA ALA A 153 -6.84 -7.00 18.72
C ALA A 153 -7.48 -5.66 19.11
N VAL A 154 -8.39 -5.65 20.09
CA VAL A 154 -9.03 -4.43 20.59
C VAL A 154 -8.01 -3.49 21.24
N LEU A 155 -7.08 -4.00 22.05
CA LEU A 155 -6.02 -3.21 22.66
C LEU A 155 -5.13 -2.55 21.61
N LEU A 156 -4.71 -3.29 20.58
CA LEU A 156 -3.90 -2.76 19.48
C LEU A 156 -4.67 -1.70 18.66
N ILE A 157 -5.97 -1.92 18.40
CA ILE A 157 -6.83 -0.90 17.78
C ILE A 157 -6.87 0.36 18.64
N PHE A 158 -7.09 0.20 19.93
CA PHE A 158 -7.14 1.35 20.84
C PHE A 158 -5.83 2.13 20.81
N MET A 159 -4.69 1.46 21.01
CA MET A 159 -3.37 2.09 21.09
C MET A 159 -2.88 2.69 19.77
N ASN A 160 -3.10 1.99 18.66
CA ASN A 160 -2.48 2.34 17.36
C ASN A 160 -3.46 3.03 16.40
N SER A 161 -4.76 3.07 16.71
CA SER A 161 -5.78 3.66 15.85
C SER A 161 -6.63 4.70 16.61
N ILE A 162 -7.41 4.29 17.61
CA ILE A 162 -8.35 5.20 18.31
C ILE A 162 -7.58 6.31 19.01
N TYR A 163 -6.61 5.95 19.87
CA TYR A 163 -5.84 6.92 20.63
C TYR A 163 -5.10 7.93 19.71
N PRO A 164 -4.35 7.52 18.68
CA PRO A 164 -3.74 8.47 17.74
C PRO A 164 -4.74 9.35 17.00
N THR A 165 -5.92 8.81 16.64
CA THR A 165 -6.94 9.57 15.92
C THR A 165 -7.58 10.67 16.77
N ILE A 166 -7.72 10.44 18.10
CA ILE A 166 -8.43 11.36 19.00
C ILE A 166 -7.47 12.28 19.77
N MET A 167 -6.32 11.75 20.19
CA MET A 167 -5.42 12.40 21.16
C MET A 167 -4.14 12.97 20.53
N ASP A 168 -3.91 12.77 19.23
CA ASP A 168 -2.65 13.22 18.59
C ASP A 168 -2.66 14.70 18.25
N MET A 169 -2.57 15.53 19.27
CA MET A 169 -2.33 16.97 19.10
C MET A 169 -0.91 17.30 18.58
N ASP A 170 0.05 16.38 18.71
CA ASP A 170 1.47 16.58 18.36
C ASP A 170 1.87 15.94 17.01
N SER A 171 0.92 15.45 16.25
CA SER A 171 1.12 14.84 14.92
C SER A 171 2.15 13.69 14.82
N ARG A 172 2.77 13.25 15.92
CA ARG A 172 3.76 12.16 15.91
C ARG A 172 3.12 10.79 15.78
N LEU A 173 2.00 10.56 16.44
CA LEU A 173 1.32 9.26 16.49
C LEU A 173 0.60 8.94 15.16
N LYS A 174 0.25 9.95 14.36
CA LYS A 174 -0.34 9.76 13.03
C LYS A 174 0.58 8.99 12.09
N TYR A 175 1.90 9.12 12.26
CA TYR A 175 2.87 8.40 11.45
C TYR A 175 3.02 6.93 11.83
N LEU A 176 2.41 6.45 12.94
CA LEU A 176 2.38 5.03 13.29
C LEU A 176 1.76 4.16 12.18
N GLY A 177 0.85 4.71 11.38
CA GLY A 177 0.30 4.05 10.20
C GLY A 177 1.33 3.64 9.15
N ASN A 178 2.53 4.23 9.20
CA ASN A 178 3.63 3.96 8.28
C ASN A 178 4.72 3.07 8.92
N TRP A 179 4.41 2.32 9.98
CA TRP A 179 5.35 1.45 10.69
C TRP A 179 4.83 0.01 10.75
N SER A 180 5.74 -0.93 10.88
CA SER A 180 5.43 -2.36 10.99
C SER A 180 4.47 -2.71 12.13
N LEU A 181 4.43 -1.91 13.21
CA LEU A 181 3.46 -2.07 14.29
C LEU A 181 2.01 -1.92 13.81
N TRP A 182 1.76 -1.02 12.85
CA TRP A 182 0.44 -0.92 12.21
C TRP A 182 0.11 -2.18 11.39
N PHE A 183 1.09 -2.74 10.68
CA PHE A 183 0.91 -4.00 9.94
C PHE A 183 0.58 -5.16 10.90
N VAL A 184 1.25 -5.21 12.06
CA VAL A 184 0.92 -6.18 13.13
C VAL A 184 -0.50 -5.96 13.66
N THR A 185 -0.92 -4.72 13.84
CA THR A 185 -2.30 -4.39 14.27
C THR A 185 -3.33 -4.92 13.27
N LEU A 186 -3.16 -4.60 11.98
CA LEU A 186 -4.04 -5.11 10.92
C LEU A 186 -3.99 -6.63 10.83
N TYR A 187 -2.82 -7.25 11.02
CA TYR A 187 -2.66 -8.69 11.05
C TYR A 187 -3.50 -9.34 12.16
N MET A 188 -3.41 -8.82 13.39
CA MET A 188 -4.18 -9.35 14.53
C MET A 188 -5.69 -9.18 14.32
N VAL A 189 -6.13 -8.05 13.76
CA VAL A 189 -7.55 -7.81 13.46
C VAL A 189 -8.05 -8.76 12.35
N VAL A 190 -7.31 -8.87 11.25
CA VAL A 190 -7.71 -9.68 10.09
C VAL A 190 -7.71 -11.17 10.42
N THR A 191 -6.71 -11.64 11.19
CA THR A 191 -6.63 -13.04 11.62
C THR A 191 -7.72 -13.36 12.63
N TYR A 192 -8.09 -12.44 13.52
CA TYR A 192 -9.26 -12.60 14.39
C TYR A 192 -10.53 -12.79 13.57
N LEU A 193 -10.81 -11.90 12.61
CA LEU A 193 -12.00 -11.99 11.75
C LEU A 193 -12.01 -13.25 10.86
N LYS A 194 -10.83 -13.78 10.52
CA LYS A 194 -10.70 -15.02 9.74
C LYS A 194 -10.98 -16.25 10.57
N LEU A 195 -10.45 -16.32 11.80
CA LEU A 195 -10.60 -17.46 12.71
C LEU A 195 -11.98 -17.48 13.37
N TYR A 196 -12.54 -16.31 13.66
CA TYR A 196 -13.83 -16.12 14.32
C TYR A 196 -14.76 -15.26 13.47
N PRO A 197 -15.33 -15.80 12.38
CA PRO A 197 -16.08 -15.03 11.41
C PRO A 197 -17.34 -14.36 12.00
N VAL A 198 -17.42 -13.05 11.86
CA VAL A 198 -18.60 -12.28 12.26
C VAL A 198 -19.57 -12.21 11.10
N LYS A 199 -20.84 -12.56 11.35
CA LYS A 199 -21.90 -12.46 10.36
C LYS A 199 -22.32 -10.99 10.21
N MET A 200 -21.93 -10.36 9.11
CA MET A 200 -22.36 -9.02 8.74
C MET A 200 -23.06 -9.05 7.38
N SER A 201 -24.13 -8.28 7.21
CA SER A 201 -24.79 -8.17 5.91
C SER A 201 -23.96 -7.28 4.96
N ASN A 202 -24.13 -7.47 3.64
CA ASN A 202 -23.47 -6.57 2.68
C ASN A 202 -23.94 -5.11 2.83
N LYS A 203 -25.20 -4.90 3.24
CA LYS A 203 -25.72 -3.55 3.53
C LYS A 203 -24.95 -2.88 4.66
N LEU A 204 -24.65 -3.63 5.74
CA LEU A 204 -23.86 -3.12 6.86
C LEU A 204 -22.41 -2.79 6.44
N LEU A 205 -21.81 -3.63 5.60
CA LEU A 205 -20.46 -3.38 5.08
C LEU A 205 -20.41 -2.14 4.18
N TRP A 206 -21.38 -1.96 3.28
CA TRP A 206 -21.49 -0.74 2.47
C TRP A 206 -21.75 0.51 3.33
N ALA A 207 -22.60 0.38 4.35
CA ALA A 207 -22.84 1.47 5.29
C ALA A 207 -21.57 1.83 6.08
N GLY A 208 -20.86 0.82 6.59
CA GLY A 208 -19.59 1.04 7.32
C GLY A 208 -18.52 1.70 6.45
N TRP A 209 -18.38 1.28 5.19
CA TRP A 209 -17.51 1.91 4.22
C TRP A 209 -17.92 3.36 3.95
N GLY A 210 -19.20 3.58 3.61
CA GLY A 210 -19.72 4.89 3.25
C GLY A 210 -19.66 5.89 4.39
N ILE A 211 -20.05 5.50 5.61
CA ILE A 211 -19.97 6.35 6.82
C ILE A 211 -18.51 6.72 7.09
N SER A 212 -17.58 5.77 7.00
CA SER A 212 -16.16 6.04 7.22
C SER A 212 -15.60 7.04 6.20
N VAL A 213 -15.89 6.86 4.90
CA VAL A 213 -15.46 7.78 3.84
C VAL A 213 -16.08 9.16 4.03
N LEU A 214 -17.39 9.24 4.33
CA LEU A 214 -18.07 10.51 4.55
C LEU A 214 -17.55 11.23 5.80
N THR A 215 -17.21 10.50 6.86
CA THR A 215 -16.61 11.10 8.07
C THR A 215 -15.22 11.66 7.77
N MET A 216 -14.37 10.93 7.04
CA MET A 216 -13.06 11.43 6.62
C MET A 216 -13.20 12.66 5.73
N PHE A 217 -14.10 12.65 4.77
CA PHE A 217 -14.39 13.80 3.91
C PHE A 217 -14.89 15.01 4.70
N ALA A 218 -15.94 14.83 5.51
CA ALA A 218 -16.54 15.90 6.29
C ALA A 218 -15.53 16.51 7.28
N SER A 219 -14.69 15.68 7.92
CA SER A 219 -13.64 16.15 8.82
C SER A 219 -12.59 17.02 8.12
N LYS A 220 -12.15 16.63 6.90
CA LYS A 220 -11.23 17.46 6.10
C LYS A 220 -11.80 18.84 5.82
N VAL A 221 -13.05 18.86 5.33
CA VAL A 221 -13.78 20.10 5.04
C VAL A 221 -13.95 20.96 6.29
N ALA A 222 -14.38 20.37 7.40
CA ALA A 222 -14.61 21.10 8.65
C ALA A 222 -13.32 21.66 9.24
N ILE A 223 -12.27 20.83 9.32
CA ILE A 223 -10.98 21.23 9.92
C ILE A 223 -10.34 22.35 9.11
N ASP A 224 -10.31 22.26 7.79
CA ASP A 224 -9.75 23.34 6.95
C ASP A 224 -10.51 24.65 7.09
N ASN A 225 -11.85 24.60 7.08
CA ASN A 225 -12.65 25.80 7.27
C ASN A 225 -12.45 26.42 8.65
N LEU A 226 -12.38 25.58 9.71
CA LEU A 226 -12.15 26.06 11.07
C LEU A 226 -10.73 26.63 11.24
N THR A 227 -9.72 25.93 10.75
CA THR A 227 -8.32 26.39 10.91
C THR A 227 -8.04 27.62 10.05
N MET A 228 -8.63 27.71 8.86
CA MET A 228 -8.55 28.94 8.05
C MET A 228 -9.20 30.13 8.79
N LYS A 229 -10.40 29.91 9.37
CA LYS A 229 -11.11 30.96 10.10
C LYS A 229 -10.38 31.43 11.35
N PHE A 230 -9.83 30.52 12.15
CA PHE A 230 -9.25 30.85 13.45
C PHE A 230 -7.73 31.06 13.43
N LEU A 231 -7.00 30.40 12.49
CA LEU A 231 -5.55 30.42 12.42
C LEU A 231 -5.02 31.11 11.16
N GLY A 232 -5.91 31.50 10.22
CA GLY A 232 -5.52 32.12 8.94
C GLY A 232 -4.78 31.18 7.97
N LYS A 233 -4.76 29.84 8.26
CA LYS A 233 -4.12 28.83 7.43
C LYS A 233 -4.82 27.50 7.55
N SER A 234 -4.91 26.75 6.43
CA SER A 234 -5.37 25.38 6.42
C SER A 234 -4.29 24.46 7.05
N THR A 235 -4.66 23.68 8.07
CA THR A 235 -3.76 22.74 8.74
C THR A 235 -4.53 21.62 9.43
N GLY A 236 -3.97 20.39 9.43
CA GLY A 236 -4.52 19.25 10.16
C GLY A 236 -5.74 18.59 9.54
N SER A 237 -6.11 18.93 8.29
CA SER A 237 -7.29 18.35 7.60
C SER A 237 -7.21 16.84 7.42
N ASP A 238 -6.02 16.26 7.52
CA ASP A 238 -5.77 14.83 7.39
C ASP A 238 -5.93 14.03 8.71
N LEU A 239 -6.28 14.68 9.84
CA LEU A 239 -6.36 14.09 11.17
C LEU A 239 -7.13 12.76 11.21
N PHE A 240 -8.27 12.67 10.54
CA PHE A 240 -9.11 11.47 10.51
C PHE A 240 -8.85 10.55 9.30
N SER A 241 -7.88 10.87 8.44
CA SER A 241 -7.63 10.14 7.19
C SER A 241 -6.22 9.56 7.07
N HIS A 242 -5.47 9.46 8.19
CA HIS A 242 -4.18 8.74 8.20
C HIS A 242 -4.38 7.24 8.05
N ASN A 243 -3.35 6.53 7.60
CA ASN A 243 -3.38 5.07 7.42
C ASN A 243 -3.87 4.31 8.67
N ASN A 244 -3.51 4.80 9.86
CA ASN A 244 -3.92 4.19 11.13
C ASN A 244 -5.20 4.80 11.73
N SER A 245 -5.90 5.69 11.05
CA SER A 245 -7.20 6.19 11.51
C SER A 245 -8.23 5.05 11.60
N ILE A 246 -9.08 5.10 12.63
CA ILE A 246 -10.16 4.12 12.81
C ILE A 246 -11.12 4.10 11.61
N PHE A 247 -11.37 5.26 11.00
CA PHE A 247 -12.22 5.37 9.82
C PHE A 247 -11.55 4.76 8.60
N MET A 248 -10.25 5.02 8.39
CA MET A 248 -9.48 4.44 7.29
C MET A 248 -9.41 2.91 7.41
N MET A 249 -9.16 2.40 8.62
CA MET A 249 -9.14 0.97 8.91
C MET A 249 -10.52 0.34 8.67
N THR A 250 -11.59 0.94 9.17
CA THR A 250 -12.96 0.43 9.01
C THR A 250 -13.36 0.39 7.54
N ALA A 251 -13.08 1.46 6.78
CA ALA A 251 -13.36 1.50 5.35
C ALA A 251 -12.60 0.40 4.59
N ALA A 252 -11.31 0.19 4.90
CA ALA A 252 -10.50 -0.86 4.27
C ALA A 252 -11.00 -2.26 4.62
N LEU A 253 -11.35 -2.55 5.88
CA LEU A 253 -11.90 -3.83 6.30
C LEU A 253 -13.26 -4.12 5.66
N CYS A 254 -14.17 -3.14 5.61
CA CYS A 254 -15.46 -3.28 4.93
C CYS A 254 -15.27 -3.57 3.44
N CYS A 255 -14.41 -2.82 2.76
CA CYS A 255 -14.06 -3.03 1.36
C CYS A 255 -13.49 -4.43 1.13
N PHE A 256 -12.51 -4.86 1.95
CA PHE A 256 -11.94 -6.20 1.91
C PHE A 256 -13.00 -7.29 2.05
N MET A 257 -13.90 -7.17 3.02
CA MET A 257 -14.96 -8.17 3.26
C MET A 257 -15.97 -8.24 2.10
N LEU A 258 -16.27 -7.12 1.44
CA LEU A 258 -17.10 -7.09 0.23
C LEU A 258 -16.41 -7.85 -0.92
N PHE A 259 -15.13 -7.58 -1.18
CA PHE A 259 -14.37 -8.29 -2.20
C PHE A 259 -14.16 -9.78 -1.88
N ALA A 260 -13.98 -10.13 -0.61
CA ALA A 260 -13.85 -11.53 -0.19
C ALA A 260 -15.10 -12.36 -0.53
N ARG A 261 -16.28 -11.72 -0.62
CA ARG A 261 -17.58 -12.34 -0.97
C ARG A 261 -17.89 -12.25 -2.46
N LEU A 262 -17.09 -11.54 -3.24
CA LEU A 262 -17.32 -11.38 -4.66
C LEU A 262 -17.20 -12.72 -5.38
N ARG A 263 -18.27 -13.11 -6.09
CA ARG A 263 -18.28 -14.30 -6.95
C ARG A 263 -17.83 -13.90 -8.34
N VAL A 264 -16.74 -14.48 -8.80
CA VAL A 264 -16.13 -14.17 -10.10
C VAL A 264 -16.03 -15.44 -10.93
N ASN A 265 -16.34 -15.35 -12.21
CA ASN A 265 -16.10 -16.46 -13.13
C ASN A 265 -14.59 -16.61 -13.37
N GLU A 266 -13.98 -17.62 -12.76
CA GLU A 266 -12.53 -17.86 -12.81
C GLU A 266 -11.99 -18.19 -14.21
N THR A 267 -12.83 -18.60 -15.14
CA THR A 267 -12.44 -18.99 -16.53
C THR A 267 -12.56 -17.83 -17.53
N SER A 268 -13.17 -16.72 -17.13
CA SER A 268 -13.37 -15.55 -18.00
C SER A 268 -12.04 -14.94 -18.49
N GLN A 269 -12.07 -14.26 -19.63
CA GLN A 269 -10.89 -13.51 -20.13
C GLN A 269 -10.45 -12.42 -19.16
N PHE A 270 -11.42 -11.75 -18.51
CA PHE A 270 -11.14 -10.79 -17.47
C PHE A 270 -10.35 -11.42 -16.30
N SER A 271 -10.77 -12.59 -15.83
CA SER A 271 -10.06 -13.30 -14.76
C SER A 271 -8.63 -13.67 -15.13
N LYS A 272 -8.44 -14.16 -16.38
CA LYS A 272 -7.10 -14.47 -16.91
C LYS A 272 -6.23 -13.21 -16.97
N PHE A 273 -6.78 -12.09 -17.43
CA PHE A 273 -6.08 -10.80 -17.46
C PHE A 273 -5.68 -10.35 -16.04
N ILE A 274 -6.60 -10.36 -15.07
CA ILE A 274 -6.30 -10.02 -13.68
C ILE A 274 -5.19 -10.91 -13.10
N LEU A 275 -5.26 -12.21 -13.34
CA LEU A 275 -4.23 -13.16 -12.86
C LEU A 275 -2.86 -12.93 -13.50
N SER A 276 -2.79 -12.35 -14.69
CA SER A 276 -1.53 -12.00 -15.35
C SER A 276 -0.90 -10.71 -14.82
N ILE A 277 -1.72 -9.69 -14.47
CA ILE A 277 -1.21 -8.39 -14.03
C ILE A 277 -1.03 -8.28 -12.52
N SER A 278 -1.80 -9.01 -11.73
CA SER A 278 -1.75 -8.90 -10.27
C SER A 278 -0.37 -9.21 -9.65
N PRO A 279 0.46 -10.14 -10.19
CA PRO A 279 1.83 -10.34 -9.69
C PRO A 279 2.77 -9.16 -9.97
N LEU A 280 2.41 -8.29 -10.91
CA LEU A 280 3.22 -7.15 -11.32
C LEU A 280 2.98 -5.90 -10.45
N THR A 281 1.91 -5.90 -9.66
CA THR A 281 1.47 -4.70 -8.92
C THR A 281 2.51 -4.14 -7.95
N PHE A 282 3.33 -4.98 -7.30
CA PHE A 282 4.37 -4.49 -6.42
C PHE A 282 5.49 -3.76 -7.19
N GLY A 283 5.79 -4.21 -8.43
CA GLY A 283 6.70 -3.49 -9.34
C GLY A 283 6.13 -2.12 -9.75
N VAL A 284 4.81 -2.01 -9.95
CA VAL A 284 4.15 -0.71 -10.18
C VAL A 284 4.43 0.27 -9.05
N TYR A 285 4.30 -0.18 -7.77
CA TYR A 285 4.65 0.64 -6.61
C TYR A 285 6.11 1.09 -6.64
N LEU A 286 7.05 0.15 -6.83
CA LEU A 286 8.48 0.46 -6.82
C LEU A 286 8.89 1.41 -7.96
N PHE A 287 8.20 1.34 -9.09
CA PHE A 287 8.44 2.21 -10.24
C PHE A 287 8.02 3.66 -9.96
N HIS A 288 6.73 3.90 -9.64
CA HIS A 288 6.22 5.27 -9.55
C HIS A 288 6.60 6.00 -8.25
N GLU A 289 6.88 5.27 -7.16
CA GLU A 289 7.30 5.82 -5.88
C GLU A 289 8.83 5.80 -5.67
N HIS A 290 9.61 5.55 -6.71
CA HIS A 290 11.06 5.66 -6.59
C HIS A 290 11.45 7.08 -6.15
N PRO A 291 12.19 7.25 -5.04
CA PRO A 291 12.39 8.57 -4.39
C PRO A 291 12.98 9.64 -5.28
N ALA A 292 13.89 9.28 -6.19
CA ALA A 292 14.46 10.23 -7.14
C ALA A 292 13.56 10.42 -8.38
N PHE A 293 12.84 9.37 -8.81
CA PHE A 293 12.08 9.38 -10.06
C PHE A 293 10.69 10.00 -9.92
N LYS A 294 10.03 9.84 -8.78
CA LYS A 294 8.64 10.30 -8.60
C LYS A 294 8.44 11.79 -8.93
N TYR A 295 9.38 12.63 -8.51
CA TYR A 295 9.31 14.06 -8.82
C TYR A 295 9.49 14.34 -10.32
N VAL A 296 10.38 13.60 -11.00
CA VAL A 296 10.58 13.70 -12.46
C VAL A 296 9.30 13.25 -13.18
N LEU A 297 8.71 12.13 -12.75
CA LEU A 297 7.49 11.57 -13.33
C LEU A 297 6.32 12.56 -13.21
N TYR A 298 6.00 13.00 -12.00
CA TYR A 298 4.82 13.84 -11.76
C TYR A 298 4.99 15.25 -12.32
N ASN A 299 6.17 15.85 -12.20
CA ASN A 299 6.46 17.14 -12.83
C ASN A 299 6.46 17.02 -14.37
N GLY A 300 6.92 15.90 -14.92
CA GLY A 300 6.88 15.64 -16.36
C GLY A 300 5.44 15.56 -16.88
N ILE A 301 4.54 14.86 -16.16
CA ILE A 301 3.11 14.79 -16.48
C ILE A 301 2.48 16.19 -16.42
N HIS A 302 2.74 16.95 -15.35
CA HIS A 302 2.24 18.33 -15.23
C HIS A 302 2.71 19.21 -16.38
N LYS A 303 3.99 19.19 -16.71
CA LYS A 303 4.54 19.93 -17.85
C LYS A 303 3.90 19.54 -19.19
N ALA A 304 3.66 18.24 -19.41
CA ALA A 304 2.98 17.78 -20.60
C ALA A 304 1.56 18.35 -20.71
N TYR A 305 0.84 18.46 -19.61
CA TYR A 305 -0.48 19.10 -19.60
C TYR A 305 -0.42 20.59 -19.89
N CYS A 306 0.57 21.30 -19.32
CA CYS A 306 0.78 22.72 -19.64
C CYS A 306 1.08 22.95 -21.13
N LEU A 307 1.87 22.07 -21.77
CA LEU A 307 2.21 22.19 -23.20
C LEU A 307 1.00 22.03 -24.12
N ILE A 308 -0.06 21.35 -23.71
CA ILE A 308 -1.29 21.18 -24.49
C ILE A 308 -2.39 22.14 -24.02
N GLY A 309 -2.04 23.19 -23.26
CA GLY A 309 -2.98 24.24 -22.83
C GLY A 309 -3.97 23.81 -21.75
N LEU A 310 -3.66 22.75 -20.99
CA LEU A 310 -4.49 22.23 -19.91
C LEU A 310 -3.94 22.59 -18.50
N ASP A 311 -3.18 23.65 -18.42
CA ASP A 311 -2.59 24.22 -17.20
C ASP A 311 -3.62 24.83 -16.24
N ASN A 312 -4.72 25.39 -16.78
CA ASN A 312 -5.87 25.86 -16.03
C ASN A 312 -6.88 24.73 -15.82
N TRP A 313 -6.57 23.82 -14.97
CA TRP A 313 -7.17 22.53 -14.70
C TRP A 313 -8.73 22.45 -14.76
N GLY A 314 -9.48 23.47 -14.50
CA GLY A 314 -10.94 23.45 -14.55
C GLY A 314 -11.55 22.10 -14.12
N GLY A 315 -12.53 21.61 -14.85
CA GLY A 315 -13.09 20.26 -14.65
C GLY A 315 -12.28 19.12 -15.29
N MET A 316 -11.22 19.42 -16.06
CA MET A 316 -10.47 18.41 -16.84
C MET A 316 -9.41 17.66 -16.04
N TRP A 317 -9.03 18.12 -14.86
CA TRP A 317 -7.99 17.50 -14.06
C TRP A 317 -8.31 16.04 -13.64
N ILE A 318 -9.60 15.68 -13.50
CA ILE A 318 -10.03 14.34 -13.15
C ILE A 318 -9.85 13.37 -14.32
N PRO A 319 -10.45 13.59 -15.51
CA PRO A 319 -10.25 12.67 -16.63
C PRO A 319 -8.79 12.57 -17.05
N LEU A 320 -8.00 13.65 -17.01
CA LEU A 320 -6.56 13.62 -17.26
C LEU A 320 -5.82 12.83 -16.18
N GLY A 321 -6.25 12.94 -14.92
CA GLY A 321 -5.75 12.14 -13.82
C GLY A 321 -5.94 10.65 -14.07
N PHE A 322 -7.11 10.21 -14.49
CA PHE A 322 -7.35 8.81 -14.84
C PHE A 322 -6.46 8.33 -15.97
N VAL A 323 -6.29 9.13 -17.04
CA VAL A 323 -5.36 8.78 -18.15
C VAL A 323 -3.94 8.59 -17.63
N ALA A 324 -3.44 9.52 -16.80
CA ALA A 324 -2.10 9.41 -16.21
C ALA A 324 -1.96 8.19 -15.30
N ILE A 325 -2.94 7.91 -14.44
CA ILE A 325 -2.93 6.79 -13.51
C ILE A 325 -2.91 5.46 -14.25
N PHE A 326 -3.76 5.29 -15.26
CA PHE A 326 -3.74 4.09 -16.11
C PHE A 326 -2.42 3.96 -16.86
N GLY A 327 -1.85 5.06 -17.36
CA GLY A 327 -0.54 5.09 -17.99
C GLY A 327 0.57 4.67 -17.04
N ILE A 328 0.64 5.24 -15.84
CA ILE A 328 1.62 4.87 -14.80
C ILE A 328 1.49 3.38 -14.44
N PHE A 329 0.25 2.91 -14.25
CA PHE A 329 -0.02 1.52 -13.90
C PHE A 329 0.44 0.57 -15.03
N ALA A 330 0.09 0.87 -16.27
CA ALA A 330 0.46 0.07 -17.43
C ALA A 330 1.98 0.03 -17.64
N ILE A 331 2.65 1.19 -17.60
CA ILE A 331 4.11 1.29 -17.73
C ILE A 331 4.79 0.53 -16.59
N GLY A 332 4.33 0.69 -15.35
CA GLY A 332 4.85 -0.04 -14.20
C GLY A 332 4.71 -1.57 -14.36
N CYS A 333 3.59 -2.05 -14.91
CA CYS A 333 3.41 -3.48 -15.25
C CYS A 333 4.39 -3.94 -16.32
N ILE A 334 4.61 -3.14 -17.37
CA ILE A 334 5.57 -3.46 -18.46
C ILE A 334 6.99 -3.53 -17.90
N VAL A 335 7.41 -2.55 -17.12
CA VAL A 335 8.74 -2.50 -16.49
C VAL A 335 8.95 -3.73 -15.60
N GLU A 336 7.96 -4.08 -14.77
CA GLU A 336 8.06 -5.28 -13.92
C GLU A 336 8.09 -6.57 -14.74
N TYR A 337 7.30 -6.66 -15.80
CA TYR A 337 7.33 -7.80 -16.70
C TYR A 337 8.73 -7.97 -17.32
N ILE A 338 9.33 -6.88 -17.82
CA ILE A 338 10.70 -6.88 -18.36
C ILE A 338 11.69 -7.33 -17.28
N ARG A 339 11.63 -6.76 -16.07
CA ARG A 339 12.50 -7.14 -14.96
C ARG A 339 12.42 -8.63 -14.65
N GLN A 340 11.21 -9.19 -14.62
CA GLN A 340 11.01 -10.62 -14.33
C GLN A 340 11.64 -11.52 -15.41
N HIS A 341 11.68 -11.08 -16.68
CA HIS A 341 12.23 -11.87 -17.78
C HIS A 341 13.69 -11.59 -18.10
N THR A 342 14.29 -10.55 -17.48
CA THR A 342 15.70 -10.19 -17.71
C THR A 342 16.59 -10.48 -16.53
N VAL A 343 16.34 -9.85 -15.38
CA VAL A 343 17.26 -9.90 -14.23
C VAL A 343 16.82 -10.87 -13.12
N GLN A 344 15.57 -11.35 -13.12
CA GLN A 344 15.08 -12.24 -12.07
C GLN A 344 15.89 -13.54 -11.96
N HIS A 345 16.47 -14.02 -13.03
CA HIS A 345 17.27 -15.23 -13.04
C HIS A 345 18.54 -15.15 -12.14
N ILE A 346 18.98 -13.93 -11.79
CA ILE A 346 20.13 -13.75 -10.88
C ILE A 346 19.87 -14.42 -9.51
N VAL A 347 18.64 -14.38 -8.99
CA VAL A 347 18.30 -15.07 -7.74
C VAL A 347 18.18 -16.58 -7.89
N GLU A 348 18.21 -17.08 -9.12
CA GLU A 348 18.20 -18.52 -9.42
C GLU A 348 19.62 -19.09 -9.57
N LEU A 349 20.66 -18.25 -9.49
CA LEU A 349 22.05 -18.70 -9.52
C LEU A 349 22.32 -19.71 -8.41
N LYS A 350 23.06 -20.75 -8.72
CA LYS A 350 23.36 -21.87 -7.82
C LYS A 350 23.85 -21.41 -6.43
N LEU A 351 24.68 -20.36 -6.38
CA LEU A 351 25.20 -19.80 -5.14
C LEU A 351 24.08 -19.24 -4.25
N VAL A 352 23.18 -18.44 -4.85
CA VAL A 352 22.04 -17.81 -4.14
C VAL A 352 21.09 -18.90 -3.64
N VAL A 353 20.71 -19.83 -4.50
CA VAL A 353 19.81 -20.95 -4.15
C VAL A 353 20.41 -21.82 -3.03
N THR A 354 21.73 -22.03 -3.04
CA THR A 354 22.40 -22.80 -1.97
C THR A 354 22.36 -22.04 -0.64
N ALA A 355 22.64 -20.74 -0.66
CA ALA A 355 22.54 -19.90 0.53
C ALA A 355 21.11 -19.82 1.08
N GLU A 356 20.11 -19.67 0.20
CA GLU A 356 18.68 -19.70 0.58
C GLU A 356 18.29 -20.99 1.28
N LYS A 357 18.67 -22.14 0.72
CA LYS A 357 18.38 -23.46 1.29
C LYS A 357 19.05 -23.65 2.66
N TRP A 358 20.30 -23.23 2.79
CA TRP A 358 21.04 -23.30 4.05
C TRP A 358 20.37 -22.43 5.13
N LEU A 359 20.01 -21.19 4.79
CA LEU A 359 19.30 -20.28 5.70
C LEU A 359 17.91 -20.81 6.07
N GLN A 360 17.17 -21.39 5.09
CA GLN A 360 15.87 -21.99 5.35
C GLN A 360 15.98 -23.16 6.32
N GLN A 361 16.95 -24.05 6.12
CA GLN A 361 17.18 -25.18 7.03
C GLN A 361 17.51 -24.70 8.44
N LYS A 362 18.40 -23.71 8.58
CA LYS A 362 18.72 -23.12 9.90
C LYS A 362 17.49 -22.50 10.59
N TYR A 363 16.64 -21.86 9.81
CA TYR A 363 15.38 -21.33 10.33
C TYR A 363 14.45 -22.48 10.78
N ASP A 364 14.25 -23.50 9.96
CA ASP A 364 13.38 -24.65 10.26
C ASP A 364 13.88 -25.41 11.50
N ASP A 365 15.19 -25.62 11.64
CA ASP A 365 15.81 -26.22 12.82
C ASP A 365 15.52 -25.37 14.09
N MET A 366 15.64 -24.04 13.99
CA MET A 366 15.41 -23.13 15.12
C MET A 366 13.92 -23.07 15.52
N MET A 367 13.02 -23.13 14.56
CA MET A 367 11.58 -23.04 14.80
C MET A 367 10.90 -24.37 15.09
N GLY A 368 11.66 -25.49 15.10
CA GLY A 368 11.14 -26.82 15.44
C GLY A 368 10.24 -27.44 14.39
N GLY A 369 10.38 -27.06 13.12
CA GLY A 369 9.61 -27.65 12.02
C GLY A 369 8.12 -27.26 12.01
N VAL A 370 7.78 -26.07 12.54
CA VAL A 370 6.40 -25.52 12.59
C VAL A 370 5.91 -25.03 11.23
#